data_9f0e3096feef28b219edd5f071b4f7d3
#
_entry.id   9f0e3096feef28b219edd5f071b4f7d3
#
_cell.length_a   1.000
_cell.length_b   1.000
_cell.length_c   1.000
_cell.angle_alpha   90.00
_cell.angle_beta   90.00
_cell.angle_gamma   90.00
#
_symmetry.space_group_name_H-M   'P 1'
#
loop_
_entity.id
_entity.type
_entity.pdbx_description
1 polymer ?
#
loop_
_entity_poly.entity_id
_entity_poly.type
_entity_poly.pdbx_seq_one_letter_code
_entity_poly.pdbx_strand_id
1 'polypeptide(L)'
;MKQVDNKGQFMILDDLTSGYEKPSVIDLKIGTKTWEDDAPQEKIDRESKKYPLQRTIGFRLTGMRVYNREKQQFDLYDKKYGYSLTEETLNSMFATYFSQVKQGYKKDVIQSIINQLKPILEWFEAPGHLKFVCTSILFILEGNTETEYKPIVRLVDFAHVKQLPPNERDEGCIVGIKRIIHELTTLHTSL
;
A
#
# COMPACT_ATOMS: atom_id res chain seq x y z
N MET A 1 -17.93 8.91 15.41
CA MET A 1 -18.02 10.27 14.82
C MET A 1 -18.23 11.28 15.94
N LYS A 2 -17.39 12.31 16.02
CA LYS A 2 -17.66 13.49 16.88
C LYS A 2 -18.17 14.60 15.98
N GLN A 3 -19.28 15.23 16.36
CA GLN A 3 -19.81 16.44 15.71
C GLN A 3 -19.08 17.64 16.30
N VAL A 4 -18.45 18.43 15.46
CA VAL A 4 -17.77 19.68 15.87
C VAL A 4 -18.53 20.84 15.23
N ASP A 5 -19.22 21.60 16.07
CA ASP A 5 -19.90 22.88 15.78
C ASP A 5 -20.26 23.17 14.33
N ASN A 6 -21.52 23.06 13.94
CA ASN A 6 -22.18 23.55 12.70
C ASN A 6 -21.40 23.50 11.36
N LYS A 7 -20.20 22.86 11.31
CA LYS A 7 -19.33 22.80 10.14
C LYS A 7 -19.32 21.45 9.41
N GLY A 8 -20.28 20.58 9.70
CA GLY A 8 -20.39 19.26 9.06
C GLY A 8 -19.92 18.10 9.95
N GLN A 9 -19.92 16.90 9.38
CA GLN A 9 -19.44 15.69 10.05
C GLN A 9 -17.94 15.50 9.75
N PHE A 10 -17.15 15.27 10.79
CA PHE A 10 -15.71 15.00 10.68
C PHE A 10 -15.42 13.61 11.23
N MET A 11 -14.49 12.91 10.58
CA MET A 11 -13.90 11.69 11.08
C MET A 11 -12.54 12.04 11.69
N ILE A 12 -12.36 11.66 12.96
CA ILE A 12 -11.06 11.80 13.64
C ILE A 12 -10.33 10.47 13.49
N LEU A 13 -9.16 10.51 12.90
CA LEU A 13 -8.27 9.37 12.70
C LEU A 13 -6.95 9.64 13.40
N ASP A 14 -6.27 8.56 13.78
CA ASP A 14 -4.89 8.65 14.28
C ASP A 14 -3.96 9.04 13.13
N ASP A 15 -3.00 9.92 13.40
CA ASP A 15 -1.90 10.17 12.48
C ASP A 15 -0.90 9.01 12.57
N LEU A 16 -0.87 8.18 11.55
CA LEU A 16 0.01 7.01 11.48
C LEU A 16 1.50 7.37 11.44
N THR A 17 1.83 8.63 11.15
CA THR A 17 3.21 9.13 11.15
C THR A 17 3.61 9.76 12.48
N SER A 18 2.68 9.89 13.41
CA SER A 18 2.96 10.37 14.76
C SER A 18 3.98 9.46 15.47
N GLY A 19 5.04 10.05 16.02
CA GLY A 19 6.12 9.29 16.65
C GLY A 19 7.27 8.89 15.72
N TYR A 20 7.20 9.23 14.43
CA TYR A 20 8.32 9.19 13.49
C TYR A 20 8.91 10.60 13.33
N GLU A 21 10.23 10.69 13.25
CA GLU A 21 10.90 11.97 13.00
C GLU A 21 10.87 12.33 11.50
N LYS A 22 11.23 11.38 10.65
CA LYS A 22 11.25 11.52 9.18
C LYS A 22 10.62 10.30 8.51
N PRO A 23 9.29 10.14 8.57
CA PRO A 23 8.62 8.94 8.09
C PRO A 23 8.75 8.77 6.58
N SER A 24 9.42 7.71 6.16
CA SER A 24 9.36 7.20 4.79
C SER A 24 8.05 6.42 4.63
N VAL A 25 7.29 6.73 3.58
CA VAL A 25 5.94 6.17 3.37
C VAL A 25 5.80 5.69 1.94
N ILE A 26 5.19 4.53 1.74
CA ILE A 26 4.73 4.05 0.44
C ILE A 26 3.24 3.73 0.52
N ASP A 27 2.48 4.22 -0.46
CA ASP A 27 1.03 4.01 -0.61
C ASP A 27 0.78 3.10 -1.82
N LEU A 28 0.30 1.90 -1.56
CA LEU A 28 0.00 0.88 -2.56
C LEU A 28 -1.51 0.66 -2.62
N LYS A 29 -2.16 1.19 -3.65
CA LYS A 29 -3.58 0.95 -3.90
C LYS A 29 -3.79 -0.49 -4.35
N ILE A 30 -4.50 -1.29 -3.55
CA ILE A 30 -4.74 -2.71 -3.82
C ILE A 30 -6.07 -2.95 -4.55
N GLY A 31 -6.19 -4.11 -5.17
CA GLY A 31 -7.33 -4.53 -5.98
C GLY A 31 -7.02 -4.56 -7.48
N THR A 32 -7.63 -5.50 -8.19
CA THR A 32 -7.48 -5.64 -9.65
C THR A 32 -8.28 -4.60 -10.44
N LYS A 33 -9.15 -3.85 -9.77
CA LYS A 33 -9.92 -2.74 -10.32
C LYS A 33 -10.12 -1.62 -9.28
N THR A 34 -10.32 -0.39 -9.75
CA THR A 34 -10.50 0.82 -8.94
C THR A 34 -11.84 1.51 -9.20
N TRP A 35 -12.85 0.74 -9.57
CA TRP A 35 -14.21 1.20 -9.80
C TRP A 35 -15.22 0.20 -9.25
N GLU A 36 -16.40 0.67 -8.90
CA GLU A 36 -17.52 -0.13 -8.45
C GLU A 36 -18.20 -0.87 -9.61
N ASP A 37 -18.94 -1.93 -9.32
CA ASP A 37 -19.56 -2.79 -10.35
C ASP A 37 -20.62 -2.03 -11.15
N ASP A 38 -21.25 -1.01 -10.57
CA ASP A 38 -22.27 -0.11 -11.15
C ASP A 38 -21.67 1.21 -11.67
N ALA A 39 -20.36 1.31 -11.78
CA ALA A 39 -19.71 2.53 -12.28
C ALA A 39 -20.07 2.79 -13.76
N PRO A 40 -20.27 4.07 -14.15
CA PRO A 40 -20.46 4.43 -15.58
C PRO A 40 -19.30 3.96 -16.45
N GLN A 41 -19.59 3.56 -17.69
CA GLN A 41 -18.59 3.06 -18.65
C GLN A 41 -17.42 4.02 -18.83
N GLU A 42 -17.69 5.32 -18.88
CA GLU A 42 -16.65 6.36 -18.98
C GLU A 42 -15.65 6.29 -17.81
N LYS A 43 -16.14 6.07 -16.57
CA LYS A 43 -15.27 5.89 -15.39
C LYS A 43 -14.44 4.62 -15.51
N ILE A 44 -15.06 3.52 -15.95
CA ILE A 44 -14.37 2.23 -16.17
C ILE A 44 -13.24 2.40 -17.18
N ASP A 45 -13.52 3.01 -18.33
CA ASP A 45 -12.57 3.23 -19.41
C ASP A 45 -11.40 4.12 -18.99
N ARG A 46 -11.70 5.19 -18.25
CA ARG A 46 -10.69 6.10 -17.70
C ARG A 46 -9.79 5.42 -16.68
N GLU A 47 -10.37 4.72 -15.70
CA GLU A 47 -9.60 4.07 -14.64
C GLU A 47 -8.76 2.90 -15.17
N SER A 48 -9.32 2.11 -16.10
CA SER A 48 -8.63 0.96 -16.68
C SER A 48 -7.42 1.32 -17.53
N LYS A 49 -7.38 2.53 -18.10
CA LYS A 49 -6.26 3.03 -18.91
C LYS A 49 -5.11 3.60 -18.09
N LYS A 50 -5.35 3.96 -16.81
CA LYS A 50 -4.31 4.59 -15.97
C LYS A 50 -3.11 3.68 -15.75
N TYR A 51 -3.35 2.41 -15.44
CA TYR A 51 -2.33 1.40 -15.20
C TYR A 51 -2.89 0.00 -15.50
N PRO A 52 -2.83 -0.44 -16.77
CA PRO A 52 -3.43 -1.72 -17.19
C PRO A 52 -2.87 -2.93 -16.45
N LEU A 53 -1.58 -2.89 -16.05
CA LEU A 53 -0.91 -3.96 -15.30
C LEU A 53 -1.59 -4.24 -13.95
N GLN A 54 -2.27 -3.26 -13.33
CA GLN A 54 -2.99 -3.46 -12.07
C GLN A 54 -4.01 -4.61 -12.13
N ARG A 55 -4.61 -4.86 -13.29
CA ARG A 55 -5.59 -5.94 -13.48
C ARG A 55 -4.99 -7.31 -13.22
N THR A 56 -3.70 -7.47 -13.51
CA THR A 56 -2.97 -8.73 -13.37
C THR A 56 -2.29 -8.83 -12.01
N ILE A 57 -1.58 -7.78 -11.60
CA ILE A 57 -0.79 -7.81 -10.36
C ILE A 57 -1.57 -7.42 -9.11
N GLY A 58 -2.77 -6.84 -9.26
CA GLY A 58 -3.68 -6.51 -8.17
C GLY A 58 -3.27 -5.32 -7.29
N PHE A 59 -2.29 -4.51 -7.69
CA PHE A 59 -1.95 -3.27 -6.99
C PHE A 59 -1.30 -2.24 -7.91
N ARG A 60 -1.18 -1.00 -7.43
CA ARG A 60 -0.35 0.05 -8.05
C ARG A 60 0.21 1.00 -7.00
N LEU A 61 1.34 1.62 -7.29
CA LEU A 61 1.87 2.72 -6.50
C LEU A 61 1.00 3.97 -6.71
N THR A 62 0.54 4.57 -5.61
CA THR A 62 -0.16 5.87 -5.60
C THR A 62 0.81 7.01 -5.31
N GLY A 63 1.75 6.75 -4.41
CA GLY A 63 2.82 7.67 -4.06
C GLY A 63 3.81 7.03 -3.11
N MET A 64 5.04 7.55 -3.13
CA MET A 64 6.09 7.12 -2.22
C MET A 64 6.97 8.31 -1.86
N ARG A 65 7.35 8.40 -0.61
CA ARG A 65 8.41 9.30 -0.14
C ARG A 65 9.43 8.52 0.66
N VAL A 66 10.69 8.76 0.40
CA VAL A 66 11.82 8.13 1.10
C VAL A 66 12.71 9.22 1.65
N TYR A 67 12.93 9.24 2.96
CA TYR A 67 13.85 10.22 3.54
C TYR A 67 15.29 9.84 3.21
N ASN A 68 15.97 10.72 2.49
CA ASN A 68 17.36 10.57 2.11
C ASN A 68 18.24 11.28 3.15
N ARG A 69 18.96 10.50 3.95
CA ARG A 69 19.79 11.04 5.04
C ARG A 69 20.98 11.85 4.55
N GLU A 70 21.56 11.51 3.42
CA GLU A 70 22.68 12.25 2.86
C GLU A 70 22.24 13.64 2.38
N LYS A 71 21.10 13.69 1.69
CA LYS A 71 20.53 14.94 1.18
C LYS A 71 19.74 15.73 2.23
N GLN A 72 19.42 15.14 3.40
CA GLN A 72 18.55 15.69 4.44
C GLN A 72 17.18 16.15 3.91
N GLN A 73 16.64 15.42 2.92
CA GLN A 73 15.35 15.70 2.28
C GLN A 73 14.62 14.42 1.87
N PHE A 74 13.33 14.55 1.53
CA PHE A 74 12.57 13.44 0.97
C PHE A 74 12.77 13.37 -0.55
N ASP A 75 13.15 12.20 -1.05
CA ASP A 75 13.00 11.81 -2.45
C ASP A 75 11.52 11.40 -2.65
N LEU A 76 10.84 12.05 -3.61
CA LEU A 76 9.40 11.90 -3.84
C LEU A 76 9.14 11.17 -5.16
N TYR A 77 8.23 10.21 -5.12
CA TYR A 77 7.79 9.42 -6.27
C TYR A 77 6.27 9.52 -6.37
N ASP A 78 5.78 10.17 -7.41
CA ASP A 78 4.37 10.41 -7.62
C ASP A 78 3.68 9.26 -8.39
N LYS A 79 2.38 9.42 -8.64
CA LYS A 79 1.59 8.45 -9.41
C LYS A 79 2.12 8.23 -10.84
N LYS A 80 2.82 9.21 -11.44
CA LYS A 80 3.38 9.04 -12.79
C LYS A 80 4.53 8.03 -12.78
N TYR A 81 5.40 8.10 -11.76
CA TYR A 81 6.38 7.06 -11.52
C TYR A 81 5.71 5.70 -11.34
N GLY A 82 4.63 5.61 -10.53
CA GLY A 82 3.86 4.37 -10.37
C GLY A 82 3.31 3.81 -11.69
N TYR A 83 2.83 4.67 -12.59
CA TYR A 83 2.30 4.25 -13.89
C TYR A 83 3.39 3.85 -14.89
N SER A 84 4.63 4.24 -14.69
CA SER A 84 5.77 3.83 -15.53
C SER A 84 6.36 2.47 -15.15
N LEU A 85 5.95 1.90 -14.00
CA LEU A 85 6.45 0.60 -13.57
C LEU A 85 5.92 -0.51 -14.47
N THR A 86 6.80 -1.41 -14.86
CA THR A 86 6.49 -2.66 -15.56
C THR A 86 6.61 -3.84 -14.61
N GLU A 87 6.25 -5.03 -15.05
CA GLU A 87 6.37 -6.24 -14.23
C GLU A 87 7.81 -6.50 -13.80
N GLU A 88 8.78 -6.22 -14.68
CA GLU A 88 10.21 -6.39 -14.43
C GLU A 88 10.77 -5.34 -13.46
N THR A 89 10.13 -4.17 -13.36
CA THR A 89 10.61 -3.06 -12.51
C THR A 89 9.90 -2.93 -11.18
N LEU A 90 8.86 -3.74 -10.91
CA LEU A 90 8.15 -3.70 -9.62
C LEU A 90 9.09 -3.91 -8.42
N ASN A 91 9.99 -4.86 -8.53
CA ASN A 91 10.93 -5.15 -7.45
C ASN A 91 11.87 -3.98 -7.17
N SER A 92 12.27 -3.22 -8.21
CA SER A 92 13.11 -2.03 -8.06
C SER A 92 12.42 -0.90 -7.29
N MET A 93 11.09 -0.80 -7.37
CA MET A 93 10.31 0.15 -6.55
C MET A 93 10.46 -0.17 -5.06
N PHE A 94 10.33 -1.44 -4.66
CA PHE A 94 10.54 -1.85 -3.27
C PHE A 94 12.01 -1.67 -2.86
N ALA A 95 12.97 -2.01 -3.72
CA ALA A 95 14.39 -1.75 -3.47
C ALA A 95 14.65 -0.25 -3.22
N THR A 96 14.00 0.63 -3.97
CA THR A 96 14.06 2.09 -3.78
C THR A 96 13.47 2.50 -2.43
N TYR A 97 12.31 1.95 -2.04
CA TYR A 97 11.71 2.25 -0.75
C TYR A 97 12.62 1.88 0.43
N PHE A 98 13.32 0.76 0.35
CA PHE A 98 14.26 0.31 1.37
C PHE A 98 15.70 0.81 1.15
N SER A 99 15.94 1.73 0.23
CA SER A 99 17.30 2.18 -0.13
C SER A 99 18.08 2.77 1.06
N GLN A 100 17.38 3.46 1.96
CA GLN A 100 17.97 4.10 3.14
C GLN A 100 18.07 3.19 4.37
N VAL A 101 17.55 1.95 4.28
CA VAL A 101 17.73 0.94 5.33
C VAL A 101 19.13 0.34 5.21
N LYS A 102 19.91 0.37 6.31
CA LYS A 102 21.25 -0.25 6.34
C LYS A 102 21.18 -1.73 6.00
N GLN A 103 22.18 -2.22 5.27
CA GLN A 103 22.22 -3.60 4.78
C GLN A 103 21.99 -4.64 5.89
N GLY A 104 22.59 -4.47 7.07
CA GLY A 104 22.46 -5.40 8.20
C GLY A 104 21.04 -5.48 8.83
N TYR A 105 20.18 -4.51 8.55
CA TYR A 105 18.81 -4.46 9.06
C TYR A 105 17.76 -4.70 7.97
N LYS A 106 18.15 -4.68 6.70
CA LYS A 106 17.22 -4.66 5.56
C LYS A 106 16.35 -5.91 5.53
N LYS A 107 16.94 -7.09 5.75
CA LYS A 107 16.20 -8.36 5.84
C LYS A 107 15.14 -8.33 6.95
N ASP A 108 15.53 -7.92 8.15
CA ASP A 108 14.61 -7.91 9.30
C ASP A 108 13.47 -6.93 9.11
N VAL A 109 13.75 -5.74 8.54
CA VAL A 109 12.72 -4.73 8.22
C VAL A 109 11.74 -5.26 7.19
N ILE A 110 12.20 -5.86 6.10
CA ILE A 110 11.34 -6.46 5.07
C ILE A 110 10.54 -7.62 5.66
N GLN A 111 11.17 -8.49 6.44
CA GLN A 111 10.49 -9.63 7.08
C GLN A 111 9.41 -9.14 8.05
N SER A 112 9.65 -8.07 8.80
CA SER A 112 8.64 -7.46 9.68
C SER A 112 7.41 -6.99 8.90
N ILE A 113 7.61 -6.35 7.73
CA ILE A 113 6.50 -5.93 6.86
C ILE A 113 5.74 -7.14 6.31
N ILE A 114 6.44 -8.18 5.84
CA ILE A 114 5.80 -9.42 5.38
C ILE A 114 4.96 -10.05 6.50
N ASN A 115 5.47 -10.10 7.72
CA ASN A 115 4.75 -10.67 8.86
C ASN A 115 3.49 -9.88 9.22
N GLN A 116 3.48 -8.55 9.00
CA GLN A 116 2.31 -7.70 9.21
C GLN A 116 1.29 -7.82 8.05
N LEU A 117 1.74 -8.14 6.83
CA LEU A 117 0.84 -8.37 5.68
C LEU A 117 0.09 -9.71 5.77
N LYS A 118 0.70 -10.75 6.36
CA LYS A 118 0.09 -12.09 6.46
C LYS A 118 -1.29 -12.08 7.13
N PRO A 119 -1.50 -11.53 8.33
CA PRO A 119 -2.82 -11.50 8.96
C PRO A 119 -3.84 -10.66 8.17
N ILE A 120 -3.40 -9.63 7.44
CA ILE A 120 -4.28 -8.89 6.52
C ILE A 120 -4.73 -9.79 5.38
N LEU A 121 -3.80 -10.54 4.77
CA LEU A 121 -4.12 -11.50 3.72
C LEU A 121 -5.09 -12.58 4.23
N GLU A 122 -4.81 -13.20 5.37
CA GLU A 122 -5.65 -14.21 5.99
C GLU A 122 -7.08 -13.70 6.22
N TRP A 123 -7.22 -12.43 6.63
CA TRP A 123 -8.54 -11.83 6.79
C TRP A 123 -9.27 -11.71 5.45
N PHE A 124 -8.61 -11.30 4.36
CA PHE A 124 -9.22 -11.23 3.03
C PHE A 124 -9.54 -12.62 2.46
N GLU A 125 -8.76 -13.63 2.80
CA GLU A 125 -8.98 -15.03 2.36
C GLU A 125 -10.15 -15.70 3.08
N ALA A 126 -10.57 -15.22 4.25
CA ALA A 126 -11.75 -15.70 4.93
C ALA A 126 -13.02 -15.25 4.17
N PRO A 127 -14.03 -16.13 3.99
CA PRO A 127 -15.22 -15.82 3.21
C PRO A 127 -16.22 -14.94 3.98
N GLY A 128 -17.11 -14.27 3.24
CA GLY A 128 -18.27 -13.54 3.80
C GLY A 128 -17.97 -12.19 4.43
N HIS A 129 -16.80 -11.63 4.15
CA HIS A 129 -16.40 -10.33 4.67
C HIS A 129 -16.81 -9.16 3.74
N LEU A 130 -15.91 -8.20 3.58
CA LEU A 130 -16.14 -6.96 2.86
C LEU A 130 -15.34 -6.95 1.57
N LYS A 131 -15.91 -6.33 0.54
CA LYS A 131 -15.21 -5.96 -0.69
C LYS A 131 -14.84 -4.50 -0.62
N PHE A 132 -13.58 -4.21 -0.94
CA PHE A 132 -13.04 -2.86 -0.94
C PHE A 132 -12.77 -2.38 -2.37
N VAL A 133 -13.09 -1.13 -2.62
CA VAL A 133 -12.74 -0.47 -3.87
C VAL A 133 -11.92 0.76 -3.55
N CYS A 134 -10.76 0.90 -4.19
CA CYS A 134 -9.83 2.00 -3.97
C CYS A 134 -9.16 2.05 -2.58
N THR A 135 -9.14 0.97 -1.83
CA THR A 135 -8.40 0.89 -0.58
C THR A 135 -6.88 0.79 -0.83
N SER A 136 -6.09 1.22 0.12
CA SER A 136 -4.62 1.19 0.03
C SER A 136 -3.99 0.48 1.22
N ILE A 137 -2.79 -0.05 1.00
CA ILE A 137 -1.89 -0.48 2.05
C ILE A 137 -0.75 0.53 2.15
N LEU A 138 -0.54 1.08 3.34
CA LEU A 138 0.60 1.92 3.65
C LEU A 138 1.70 1.10 4.34
N PHE A 139 2.96 1.29 3.93
CA PHE A 139 4.11 0.98 4.75
C PHE A 139 4.73 2.28 5.23
N ILE A 140 5.11 2.33 6.50
CA ILE A 140 5.79 3.46 7.10
C ILE A 140 7.01 2.95 7.84
N LEU A 141 8.15 3.61 7.68
CA LEU A 141 9.36 3.40 8.48
C LEU A 141 10.01 4.72 8.85
N GLU A 142 10.78 4.69 9.95
CA GLU A 142 11.62 5.82 10.31
C GLU A 142 12.78 5.96 9.30
N GLY A 143 12.85 7.11 8.66
CA GLY A 143 13.91 7.42 7.70
C GLY A 143 15.17 8.01 8.33
N ASN A 144 15.03 8.71 9.47
CA ASN A 144 16.15 9.36 10.15
C ASN A 144 16.77 8.47 11.24
N THR A 145 17.05 7.21 10.89
CA THR A 145 17.64 6.23 11.81
C THR A 145 18.60 5.32 11.10
N GLU A 146 19.47 4.68 11.86
CA GLU A 146 20.35 3.62 11.38
C GLU A 146 20.05 2.25 11.99
N THR A 147 19.16 2.18 12.96
CA THR A 147 18.89 0.97 13.75
C THR A 147 17.42 0.73 14.00
N GLU A 148 16.65 1.75 14.37
CA GLU A 148 15.25 1.63 14.80
C GLU A 148 14.27 2.09 13.71
N TYR A 149 14.09 1.30 12.66
CA TYR A 149 13.24 1.65 11.50
C TYR A 149 11.73 1.62 11.78
N LYS A 150 11.28 0.95 12.86
CA LYS A 150 9.88 0.88 13.31
C LYS A 150 8.88 0.62 12.18
N PRO A 151 9.04 -0.45 11.37
CA PRO A 151 8.18 -0.68 10.23
C PRO A 151 6.75 -0.99 10.67
N ILE A 152 5.78 -0.27 10.09
CA ILE A 152 4.35 -0.56 10.26
C ILE A 152 3.67 -0.72 8.91
N VAL A 153 2.62 -1.55 8.89
CA VAL A 153 1.71 -1.77 7.76
C VAL A 153 0.30 -1.43 8.19
N ARG A 154 -0.42 -0.64 7.41
CA ARG A 154 -1.83 -0.28 7.68
C ARG A 154 -2.65 -0.33 6.40
N LEU A 155 -3.86 -0.88 6.54
CA LEU A 155 -4.90 -0.75 5.54
C LEU A 155 -5.63 0.58 5.76
N VAL A 156 -5.86 1.34 4.67
CA VAL A 156 -6.47 2.67 4.71
C VAL A 156 -7.44 2.88 3.54
N ASP A 157 -8.22 3.98 3.57
CA ASP A 157 -9.19 4.36 2.54
C ASP A 157 -10.38 3.40 2.43
N PHE A 158 -11.28 3.46 3.43
CA PHE A 158 -12.48 2.62 3.52
C PHE A 158 -13.76 3.31 3.00
N ALA A 159 -13.66 4.28 2.10
CA ALA A 159 -14.82 5.04 1.62
C ALA A 159 -15.79 4.19 0.76
N HIS A 160 -15.27 3.18 0.07
CA HIS A 160 -16.04 2.34 -0.84
C HIS A 160 -15.97 0.87 -0.41
N VAL A 161 -16.90 0.48 0.46
CA VAL A 161 -16.96 -0.87 1.03
C VAL A 161 -18.35 -1.45 0.80
N LYS A 162 -18.41 -2.72 0.37
CA LYS A 162 -19.65 -3.48 0.16
C LYS A 162 -19.59 -4.80 0.93
N GLN A 163 -20.71 -5.24 1.48
CA GLN A 163 -20.82 -6.58 2.06
C GLN A 163 -20.77 -7.63 0.94
N LEU A 164 -19.94 -8.65 1.12
CA LEU A 164 -19.90 -9.81 0.23
C LEU A 164 -20.89 -10.89 0.65
N PRO A 165 -21.39 -11.70 -0.30
CA PRO A 165 -22.09 -12.94 0.02
C PRO A 165 -21.26 -13.87 0.90
N PRO A 166 -21.88 -14.77 1.71
CA PRO A 166 -21.17 -15.58 2.71
C PRO A 166 -20.03 -16.44 2.20
N ASN A 167 -20.06 -16.83 0.92
CA ASN A 167 -19.04 -17.71 0.32
C ASN A 167 -18.08 -16.98 -0.65
N GLU A 168 -18.21 -15.67 -0.75
CA GLU A 168 -17.36 -14.85 -1.62
C GLU A 168 -16.24 -14.15 -0.84
N ARG A 169 -15.16 -13.79 -1.55
CA ARG A 169 -13.99 -13.08 -1.04
C ARG A 169 -13.63 -11.93 -1.97
N ASP A 170 -12.88 -10.98 -1.48
CA ASP A 170 -12.30 -9.92 -2.32
C ASP A 170 -11.05 -10.43 -3.04
N GLU A 171 -11.27 -11.20 -4.11
CA GLU A 171 -10.18 -11.79 -4.91
C GLU A 171 -9.23 -10.71 -5.47
N GLY A 172 -9.74 -9.51 -5.76
CA GLY A 172 -8.91 -8.43 -6.26
C GLY A 172 -7.87 -7.95 -5.24
N CYS A 173 -8.27 -7.76 -4.00
CA CYS A 173 -7.36 -7.41 -2.90
C CYS A 173 -6.41 -8.57 -2.55
N ILE A 174 -6.92 -9.82 -2.55
CA ILE A 174 -6.10 -11.02 -2.31
C ILE A 174 -4.95 -11.11 -3.32
N VAL A 175 -5.23 -10.96 -4.62
CA VAL A 175 -4.21 -10.95 -5.69
C VAL A 175 -3.16 -9.87 -5.42
N GLY A 176 -3.59 -8.66 -5.09
CA GLY A 176 -2.67 -7.55 -4.81
C GLY A 176 -1.76 -7.80 -3.62
N ILE A 177 -2.32 -8.26 -2.49
CA ILE A 177 -1.54 -8.54 -1.28
C ILE A 177 -0.55 -9.70 -1.50
N LYS A 178 -0.98 -10.77 -2.16
CA LYS A 178 -0.10 -11.90 -2.53
C LYS A 178 1.05 -11.45 -3.41
N ARG A 179 0.78 -10.61 -4.40
CA ARG A 179 1.84 -10.07 -5.26
C ARG A 179 2.80 -9.18 -4.49
N ILE A 180 2.34 -8.31 -3.61
CA ILE A 180 3.20 -7.49 -2.75
C ILE A 180 4.10 -8.38 -1.88
N ILE A 181 3.55 -9.40 -1.22
CA ILE A 181 4.33 -10.35 -0.42
C ILE A 181 5.37 -11.08 -1.29
N HIS A 182 5.01 -11.48 -2.51
CA HIS A 182 5.93 -12.12 -3.44
C HIS A 182 7.12 -11.21 -3.79
N GLU A 183 6.87 -9.96 -4.16
CA GLU A 183 7.93 -8.99 -4.49
C GLU A 183 8.87 -8.73 -3.29
N LEU A 184 8.30 -8.56 -2.09
CA LEU A 184 9.08 -8.38 -0.86
C LEU A 184 9.91 -9.63 -0.52
N THR A 185 9.36 -10.82 -0.73
CA THR A 185 10.08 -12.09 -0.51
C THR A 185 11.23 -12.26 -1.50
N THR A 186 11.00 -11.92 -2.77
CA THR A 186 12.04 -11.92 -3.81
C THR A 186 13.17 -10.96 -3.45
N LEU A 187 12.83 -9.73 -3.03
CA LEU A 187 13.83 -8.76 -2.58
C LEU A 187 14.58 -9.26 -1.34
N HIS A 188 13.87 -9.78 -0.34
CA HIS A 188 14.48 -10.34 0.88
C HIS A 188 15.48 -11.47 0.58
N THR A 189 15.16 -12.34 -0.39
CA THR A 189 16.02 -13.47 -0.76
C THR A 189 17.26 -13.01 -1.53
N SER A 190 17.18 -11.90 -2.27
CA SER A 190 18.31 -11.35 -3.05
C SER A 190 19.34 -10.59 -2.20
N LEU A 191 19.07 -10.28 -0.94
CA LEU A 191 19.93 -9.60 0.01
C LEU A 191 20.85 -10.57 0.77
#